data_abb7b5500f4d0f107dcfbae98fa883c3
#
_entry.id   abb7b5500f4d0f107dcfbae98fa883c3
#
_cell.length_a   1.000
_cell.length_b   1.000
_cell.length_c   1.000
_cell.angle_alpha   90.00
_cell.angle_beta   90.00
_cell.angle_gamma   90.00
#
_symmetry.space_group_name_H-M   'P 1'
#
loop_
_entity.id
_entity.type
_entity.pdbx_description
1 polymer ?
#
loop_
_entity_poly.entity_id
_entity_poly.type
_entity_poly.pdbx_seq_one_letter_code
_entity_poly.pdbx_strand_id
1 'polypeptide(L)'
;MTKILLLGKGGQVGWELQRSLAPLGELVALDRHSTEHCGDLSNLAGLAQTVRDVRPDVIVNAAAHTAVDKAESEPELAHTLNALAPEVLAMEAAKLGAWLVHYSTDYVFDGSGDQPWVETDATGPLSVYGATKLAGEALIAQHGPRHLIFRTSWVYAARGGNFAKTMLRLGQERDKLTVINDQFGAPTGADLIADITAHAVRQVIQGGAEAAALALAGIYHLVASGETTWFDYVKHVLAQAQLVQPAIHIKAMQLDPVPSSAFPTPARRPHNSRLDTTKLQATFGLNLPPWQTGVNRMLAEIL
;
A
#
# COMPACT_ATOMS: atom_id res chain seq x y z
N MET A 1 -14.69 20.44 13.25
CA MET A 1 -14.49 19.80 11.94
C MET A 1 -13.28 18.87 12.09
N THR A 2 -13.39 17.64 11.66
CA THR A 2 -12.27 16.67 11.72
C THR A 2 -11.07 17.19 10.92
N LYS A 3 -9.87 17.14 11.50
CA LYS A 3 -8.63 17.53 10.83
C LYS A 3 -7.80 16.28 10.52
N ILE A 4 -7.40 16.13 9.27
CA ILE A 4 -6.67 14.96 8.78
C ILE A 4 -5.30 15.41 8.28
N LEU A 5 -4.23 14.81 8.82
CA LEU A 5 -2.86 14.98 8.33
C LEU A 5 -2.52 13.80 7.42
N LEU A 6 -2.30 14.06 6.14
CA LEU A 6 -1.84 13.07 5.15
C LEU A 6 -0.37 13.28 4.84
N LEU A 7 0.44 12.24 5.04
CA LEU A 7 1.85 12.20 4.66
C LEU A 7 2.04 11.35 3.40
N GLY A 8 2.86 11.83 2.45
CA GLY A 8 3.12 11.12 1.20
C GLY A 8 2.16 11.47 0.06
N LYS A 9 1.60 12.68 0.02
CA LYS A 9 0.63 13.14 -1.00
C LYS A 9 1.05 12.93 -2.46
N GLY A 10 2.35 12.87 -2.75
CA GLY A 10 2.90 12.68 -4.11
C GLY A 10 2.97 11.23 -4.57
N GLY A 11 2.86 10.25 -3.65
CA GLY A 11 2.85 8.81 -3.95
C GLY A 11 1.53 8.34 -4.56
N GLN A 12 1.50 7.09 -5.08
CA GLN A 12 0.30 6.53 -5.72
C GLN A 12 -0.90 6.55 -4.75
N VAL A 13 -0.76 5.93 -3.57
CA VAL A 13 -1.83 5.87 -2.56
C VAL A 13 -2.13 7.26 -2.00
N GLY A 14 -1.11 8.06 -1.66
CA GLY A 14 -1.29 9.40 -1.13
C GLY A 14 -2.00 10.36 -2.08
N TRP A 15 -1.82 10.18 -3.40
CA TRP A 15 -2.55 10.96 -4.40
C TRP A 15 -4.06 10.67 -4.36
N GLU A 16 -4.45 9.40 -4.35
CA GLU A 16 -5.85 9.00 -4.29
C GLU A 16 -6.50 9.35 -2.95
N LEU A 17 -5.75 9.26 -1.86
CA LEU A 17 -6.22 9.64 -0.52
C LEU A 17 -6.64 11.10 -0.43
N GLN A 18 -6.02 12.01 -1.19
CA GLN A 18 -6.45 13.43 -1.19
C GLN A 18 -7.91 13.55 -1.64
N ARG A 19 -8.31 12.79 -2.65
CA ARG A 19 -9.69 12.73 -3.13
C ARG A 19 -10.62 12.07 -2.12
N SER A 20 -10.24 10.88 -1.64
CA SER A 20 -11.13 10.06 -0.81
C SER A 20 -11.31 10.62 0.61
N LEU A 21 -10.30 11.30 1.17
CA LEU A 21 -10.37 11.89 2.51
C LEU A 21 -10.98 13.30 2.53
N ALA A 22 -10.95 14.04 1.44
CA ALA A 22 -11.44 15.42 1.39
C ALA A 22 -12.88 15.61 1.93
N PRO A 23 -13.84 14.69 1.68
CA PRO A 23 -15.19 14.82 2.23
C PRO A 23 -15.30 14.60 3.74
N LEU A 24 -14.24 14.08 4.40
CA LEU A 24 -14.27 13.73 5.82
C LEU A 24 -13.86 14.87 6.75
N GLY A 25 -13.20 15.92 6.23
CA GLY A 25 -12.76 17.04 7.05
C GLY A 25 -11.74 17.95 6.38
N GLU A 26 -11.07 18.78 7.20
CA GLU A 26 -9.94 19.60 6.76
C GLU A 26 -8.73 18.70 6.51
N LEU A 27 -8.20 18.73 5.28
CA LEU A 27 -7.08 17.90 4.88
C LEU A 27 -5.79 18.71 4.75
N VAL A 28 -4.81 18.42 5.59
CA VAL A 28 -3.42 18.91 5.48
C VAL A 28 -2.59 17.81 4.82
N ALA A 29 -2.27 17.96 3.53
CA ALA A 29 -1.55 16.95 2.76
C ALA A 29 -0.10 17.37 2.49
N LEU A 30 0.86 16.57 2.93
CA LEU A 30 2.28 16.87 2.90
C LEU A 30 3.09 15.77 2.17
N ASP A 31 4.23 16.17 1.65
CA ASP A 31 5.32 15.28 1.21
C ASP A 31 6.68 15.83 1.67
N ARG A 32 7.75 15.14 1.31
CA ARG A 32 9.12 15.53 1.73
C ARG A 32 9.57 16.92 1.22
N HIS A 33 8.85 17.50 0.27
CA HIS A 33 9.16 18.82 -0.31
C HIS A 33 8.25 19.93 0.19
N SER A 34 7.31 19.61 1.09
CA SER A 34 6.41 20.61 1.68
C SER A 34 7.19 21.57 2.57
N THR A 35 6.87 22.86 2.48
CA THR A 35 7.61 23.95 3.11
C THR A 35 6.90 24.57 4.32
N GLU A 36 5.59 24.49 4.39
CA GLU A 36 4.79 25.05 5.48
C GLU A 36 4.91 24.19 6.74
N HIS A 37 4.85 22.87 6.57
CA HIS A 37 5.07 21.88 7.60
C HIS A 37 6.00 20.78 7.06
N CYS A 38 6.76 20.14 7.96
CA CYS A 38 7.64 19.05 7.59
C CYS A 38 6.84 17.78 7.27
N GLY A 39 6.93 17.30 6.02
CA GLY A 39 6.41 16.01 5.58
C GLY A 39 7.50 14.98 5.26
N ASP A 40 8.76 15.27 5.60
CA ASP A 40 9.91 14.39 5.37
C ASP A 40 10.06 13.39 6.52
N LEU A 41 9.82 12.10 6.22
CA LEU A 41 9.95 11.02 7.19
C LEU A 41 11.38 10.81 7.72
N SER A 42 12.40 11.33 7.04
CA SER A 42 13.78 11.27 7.53
C SER A 42 14.07 12.30 8.63
N ASN A 43 13.27 13.35 8.72
CA ASN A 43 13.35 14.39 9.75
C ASN A 43 12.37 14.13 10.89
N LEU A 44 12.72 13.22 11.80
CA LEU A 44 11.87 12.77 12.90
C LEU A 44 11.42 13.92 13.82
N ALA A 45 12.31 14.86 14.11
CA ALA A 45 11.99 16.03 14.96
C ALA A 45 11.01 16.97 14.25
N GLY A 46 11.23 17.27 12.97
CA GLY A 46 10.33 18.07 12.16
C GLY A 46 8.95 17.41 12.01
N LEU A 47 8.91 16.09 11.86
CA LEU A 47 7.68 15.33 11.78
C LEU A 47 6.85 15.42 13.07
N ALA A 48 7.50 15.24 14.24
CA ALA A 48 6.86 15.42 15.54
C ALA A 48 6.32 16.84 15.72
N GLN A 49 7.08 17.85 15.31
CA GLN A 49 6.64 19.25 15.37
C GLN A 49 5.42 19.49 14.49
N THR A 50 5.42 18.94 13.26
CA THR A 50 4.27 19.02 12.36
C THR A 50 2.99 18.48 13.00
N VAL A 51 3.05 17.31 13.65
CA VAL A 51 1.85 16.75 14.34
C VAL A 51 1.38 17.66 15.45
N ARG A 52 2.29 18.26 16.24
CA ARG A 52 1.95 19.20 17.34
C ARG A 52 1.33 20.50 16.82
N ASP A 53 1.81 21.02 15.68
CA ASP A 53 1.33 22.28 15.10
C ASP A 53 -0.03 22.09 14.41
N VAL A 54 -0.17 21.02 13.62
CA VAL A 54 -1.41 20.70 12.90
C VAL A 54 -2.51 20.24 13.85
N ARG A 55 -2.17 19.50 14.92
CA ARG A 55 -3.10 18.89 15.90
C ARG A 55 -4.22 18.09 15.20
N PRO A 56 -3.89 17.09 14.38
CA PRO A 56 -4.88 16.33 13.64
C PRO A 56 -5.70 15.40 14.56
N ASP A 57 -6.93 15.10 14.16
CA ASP A 57 -7.73 14.01 14.74
C ASP A 57 -7.34 12.65 14.12
N VAL A 58 -6.84 12.67 12.88
CA VAL A 58 -6.38 11.48 12.15
C VAL A 58 -5.08 11.78 11.41
N ILE A 59 -4.10 10.93 11.57
CA ILE A 59 -2.87 10.91 10.77
C ILE A 59 -2.97 9.74 9.78
N VAL A 60 -2.75 9.99 8.49
CA VAL A 60 -2.68 8.95 7.45
C VAL A 60 -1.29 8.97 6.85
N ASN A 61 -0.47 7.96 7.18
CA ASN A 61 0.89 7.85 6.69
C ASN A 61 0.96 6.94 5.46
N ALA A 62 0.93 7.53 4.27
CA ALA A 62 1.11 6.86 2.97
C ALA A 62 2.53 7.00 2.41
N ALA A 63 3.48 7.51 3.21
CA ALA A 63 4.88 7.60 2.84
C ALA A 63 5.69 6.44 3.43
N ALA A 64 6.64 5.93 2.67
CA ALA A 64 7.53 4.84 3.08
C ALA A 64 8.76 4.75 2.16
N HIS A 65 9.78 4.02 2.58
CA HIS A 65 10.81 3.50 1.70
C HIS A 65 10.28 2.25 1.01
N THR A 66 9.87 2.37 -0.26
CA THR A 66 9.21 1.29 -1.02
C THR A 66 10.11 0.63 -2.08
N ALA A 67 11.34 1.13 -2.25
CA ALA A 67 12.29 0.56 -3.20
C ALA A 67 12.94 -0.70 -2.60
N VAL A 68 12.26 -1.84 -2.77
CA VAL A 68 12.57 -3.13 -2.10
C VAL A 68 14.04 -3.52 -2.27
N ASP A 69 14.56 -3.50 -3.52
CA ASP A 69 15.95 -3.87 -3.80
C ASP A 69 16.96 -2.85 -3.23
N LYS A 70 16.59 -1.57 -3.23
CA LYS A 70 17.44 -0.49 -2.70
C LYS A 70 17.52 -0.54 -1.17
N ALA A 71 16.48 -1.02 -0.50
CA ALA A 71 16.49 -1.19 0.95
C ALA A 71 17.63 -2.13 1.43
N GLU A 72 18.00 -3.13 0.62
CA GLU A 72 19.13 -4.02 0.94
C GLU A 72 20.48 -3.28 1.04
N SER A 73 20.65 -2.20 0.28
CA SER A 73 21.85 -1.35 0.31
C SER A 73 21.73 -0.11 1.21
N GLU A 74 20.50 0.22 1.65
CA GLU A 74 20.21 1.39 2.49
C GLU A 74 19.38 1.00 3.73
N PRO A 75 19.80 -0.01 4.52
CA PRO A 75 18.96 -0.58 5.60
C PRO A 75 18.63 0.45 6.70
N GLU A 76 19.54 1.35 7.02
CA GLU A 76 19.37 2.39 8.04
C GLU A 76 18.33 3.42 7.60
N LEU A 77 18.38 3.86 6.33
CA LEU A 77 17.36 4.75 5.78
C LEU A 77 16.01 4.06 5.71
N ALA A 78 15.96 2.82 5.25
CA ALA A 78 14.73 2.02 5.22
C ALA A 78 14.14 1.87 6.63
N HIS A 79 14.96 1.60 7.65
CA HIS A 79 14.51 1.51 9.04
C HIS A 79 14.00 2.87 9.56
N THR A 80 14.69 3.96 9.27
CA THR A 80 14.25 5.30 9.67
C THR A 80 12.87 5.62 9.09
N LEU A 81 12.66 5.41 7.78
CA LEU A 81 11.43 5.78 7.10
C LEU A 81 10.27 4.81 7.39
N ASN A 82 10.56 3.50 7.56
CA ASN A 82 9.53 2.46 7.69
C ASN A 82 9.22 2.09 9.14
N ALA A 83 10.10 2.40 10.10
CA ALA A 83 9.93 2.04 11.51
C ALA A 83 9.95 3.27 12.44
N LEU A 84 11.04 4.04 12.47
CA LEU A 84 11.18 5.15 13.42
C LEU A 84 10.23 6.33 13.13
N ALA A 85 10.01 6.67 11.87
CA ALA A 85 9.04 7.72 11.54
C ALA A 85 7.59 7.33 11.91
N PRO A 86 7.09 6.12 11.58
CA PRO A 86 5.82 5.63 12.10
C PRO A 86 5.74 5.60 13.63
N GLU A 87 6.81 5.24 14.34
CA GLU A 87 6.89 5.32 15.80
C GLU A 87 6.62 6.73 16.31
N VAL A 88 7.34 7.72 15.77
CA VAL A 88 7.16 9.14 16.13
C VAL A 88 5.70 9.58 15.90
N LEU A 89 5.12 9.19 14.76
CA LEU A 89 3.73 9.50 14.47
C LEU A 89 2.77 8.85 15.48
N ALA A 90 3.00 7.61 15.88
CA ALA A 90 2.20 6.91 16.87
C ALA A 90 2.30 7.55 18.27
N MET A 91 3.52 7.93 18.68
CA MET A 91 3.76 8.62 19.95
C MET A 91 3.06 9.98 20.02
N GLU A 92 3.15 10.78 18.96
CA GLU A 92 2.49 12.09 18.92
C GLU A 92 0.96 11.95 18.76
N ALA A 93 0.49 10.97 17.98
CA ALA A 93 -0.94 10.65 17.88
C ALA A 93 -1.53 10.26 19.23
N ALA A 94 -0.84 9.42 20.00
CA ALA A 94 -1.28 9.01 21.34
C ALA A 94 -1.44 10.19 22.30
N LYS A 95 -0.51 11.17 22.27
CA LYS A 95 -0.60 12.40 23.11
C LYS A 95 -1.81 13.26 22.77
N LEU A 96 -2.26 13.23 21.51
CA LEU A 96 -3.43 13.99 21.04
C LEU A 96 -4.74 13.19 21.12
N GLY A 97 -4.69 11.87 21.38
CA GLY A 97 -5.82 10.99 21.23
C GLY A 97 -6.24 10.79 19.77
N ALA A 98 -5.36 11.07 18.82
CA ALA A 98 -5.60 10.96 17.39
C ALA A 98 -5.50 9.51 16.90
N TRP A 99 -6.12 9.21 15.75
CA TRP A 99 -5.96 7.95 15.05
C TRP A 99 -4.74 7.98 14.12
N LEU A 100 -4.02 6.86 14.03
CA LEU A 100 -2.96 6.66 13.05
C LEU A 100 -3.36 5.56 12.06
N VAL A 101 -3.46 5.91 10.80
CA VAL A 101 -3.57 4.97 9.68
C VAL A 101 -2.19 4.79 9.04
N HIS A 102 -1.77 3.53 8.86
CA HIS A 102 -0.48 3.20 8.27
C HIS A 102 -0.60 2.06 7.27
N TYR A 103 0.18 2.10 6.19
CA TYR A 103 0.22 1.04 5.19
C TYR A 103 1.46 0.18 5.39
N SER A 104 1.24 -1.12 5.51
CA SER A 104 2.26 -2.16 5.57
C SER A 104 2.21 -3.04 4.31
N THR A 105 2.78 -4.22 4.35
CA THR A 105 3.04 -5.05 3.17
C THR A 105 2.88 -6.54 3.48
N ASP A 106 2.58 -7.32 2.45
CA ASP A 106 2.69 -8.78 2.43
C ASP A 106 4.12 -9.31 2.69
N TYR A 107 5.15 -8.49 2.46
CA TYR A 107 6.56 -8.83 2.73
C TYR A 107 6.89 -9.02 4.21
N VAL A 108 5.96 -8.81 5.11
CA VAL A 108 6.11 -9.19 6.54
C VAL A 108 6.05 -10.71 6.74
N PHE A 109 5.53 -11.44 5.76
CA PHE A 109 5.48 -12.91 5.76
C PHE A 109 6.67 -13.52 5.02
N ASP A 110 6.94 -14.81 5.24
CA ASP A 110 8.04 -15.54 4.60
C ASP A 110 7.70 -16.00 3.17
N GLY A 111 6.45 -15.81 2.73
CA GLY A 111 6.00 -16.16 1.39
C GLY A 111 5.89 -17.66 1.13
N SER A 112 5.94 -18.50 2.15
CA SER A 112 5.76 -19.96 2.05
C SER A 112 4.28 -20.35 1.91
N GLY A 113 4.02 -21.62 1.62
CA GLY A 113 2.67 -22.14 1.51
C GLY A 113 1.91 -21.67 0.27
N ASP A 114 0.63 -22.04 0.20
CA ASP A 114 -0.26 -21.77 -0.94
C ASP A 114 -1.63 -21.19 -0.52
N GLN A 115 -1.85 -21.03 0.79
CA GLN A 115 -3.07 -20.43 1.32
C GLN A 115 -2.87 -18.92 1.54
N PRO A 116 -3.94 -18.11 1.42
CA PRO A 116 -3.87 -16.71 1.79
C PRO A 116 -3.53 -16.53 3.27
N TRP A 117 -2.58 -15.62 3.56
CA TRP A 117 -2.21 -15.24 4.92
C TRP A 117 -3.38 -14.56 5.65
N VAL A 118 -3.57 -14.88 6.91
CA VAL A 118 -4.44 -14.13 7.82
C VAL A 118 -3.61 -13.24 8.75
N GLU A 119 -4.22 -12.21 9.35
CA GLU A 119 -3.50 -11.20 10.15
C GLU A 119 -2.78 -11.76 11.37
N THR A 120 -3.21 -12.93 11.85
CA THR A 120 -2.65 -13.62 13.03
C THR A 120 -1.55 -14.63 12.70
N ASP A 121 -1.26 -14.84 11.41
CA ASP A 121 -0.20 -15.76 11.00
C ASP A 121 1.18 -15.26 11.43
N ALA A 122 2.09 -16.21 11.65
CA ALA A 122 3.46 -15.89 12.03
C ALA A 122 4.16 -15.11 10.92
N THR A 123 4.75 -13.98 11.27
CA THR A 123 5.56 -13.17 10.36
C THR A 123 6.99 -13.72 10.26
N GLY A 124 7.62 -13.54 9.07
CA GLY A 124 8.98 -14.01 8.80
C GLY A 124 9.58 -13.31 7.59
N PRO A 125 9.84 -11.99 7.64
CA PRO A 125 10.26 -11.21 6.48
C PRO A 125 11.57 -11.69 5.90
N LEU A 126 11.64 -11.78 4.55
CA LEU A 126 12.81 -12.27 3.81
C LEU A 126 13.76 -11.17 3.33
N SER A 127 13.40 -9.90 3.52
CA SER A 127 14.11 -8.74 3.00
C SER A 127 14.17 -7.63 4.04
N VAL A 128 15.12 -6.70 3.88
CA VAL A 128 15.22 -5.49 4.72
C VAL A 128 13.94 -4.66 4.65
N TYR A 129 13.34 -4.54 3.46
CA TYR A 129 12.06 -3.85 3.31
C TYR A 129 10.98 -4.46 4.21
N GLY A 130 10.76 -5.78 4.11
CA GLY A 130 9.78 -6.48 4.94
C GLY A 130 10.07 -6.37 6.43
N ALA A 131 11.32 -6.55 6.84
CA ALA A 131 11.74 -6.44 8.24
C ALA A 131 11.52 -5.03 8.81
N THR A 132 11.84 -3.98 8.05
CA THR A 132 11.64 -2.59 8.50
C THR A 132 10.17 -2.20 8.56
N LYS A 133 9.33 -2.71 7.64
CA LYS A 133 7.88 -2.52 7.67
C LYS A 133 7.26 -3.22 8.89
N LEU A 134 7.66 -4.45 9.18
CA LEU A 134 7.20 -5.20 10.35
C LEU A 134 7.62 -4.49 11.66
N ALA A 135 8.85 -3.98 11.75
CA ALA A 135 9.29 -3.20 12.90
C ALA A 135 8.40 -1.96 13.11
N GLY A 136 7.99 -1.28 12.03
CA GLY A 136 7.05 -0.16 12.10
C GLY A 136 5.67 -0.57 12.64
N GLU A 137 5.11 -1.71 12.22
CA GLU A 137 3.86 -2.24 12.78
C GLU A 137 3.97 -2.43 14.31
N ALA A 138 5.06 -3.06 14.77
CA ALA A 138 5.28 -3.33 16.19
C ALA A 138 5.40 -2.04 17.02
N LEU A 139 6.14 -1.05 16.53
CA LEU A 139 6.32 0.24 17.19
C LEU A 139 5.02 1.05 17.24
N ILE A 140 4.21 1.04 16.17
CA ILE A 140 2.87 1.66 16.17
C ILE A 140 1.99 1.01 17.24
N ALA A 141 1.92 -0.32 17.27
CA ALA A 141 1.09 -1.05 18.23
C ALA A 141 1.54 -0.80 19.69
N GLN A 142 2.85 -0.65 19.92
CA GLN A 142 3.42 -0.37 21.25
C GLN A 142 3.02 1.01 21.78
N HIS A 143 2.96 2.04 20.92
CA HIS A 143 2.81 3.43 21.34
C HIS A 143 1.41 3.99 21.15
N GLY A 144 0.59 3.41 20.26
CA GLY A 144 -0.71 3.97 19.91
C GLY A 144 -1.86 2.95 19.93
N PRO A 145 -2.80 3.05 20.89
CA PRO A 145 -3.97 2.15 20.90
C PRO A 145 -4.96 2.44 19.75
N ARG A 146 -4.90 3.65 19.16
CA ARG A 146 -5.79 4.10 18.08
C ARG A 146 -5.06 4.01 16.75
N HIS A 147 -4.95 2.80 16.19
CA HIS A 147 -4.29 2.59 14.90
C HIS A 147 -5.09 1.67 13.98
N LEU A 148 -4.96 1.94 12.68
CA LEU A 148 -5.36 1.06 11.59
C LEU A 148 -4.13 0.80 10.74
N ILE A 149 -3.66 -0.44 10.70
CA ILE A 149 -2.53 -0.85 9.86
C ILE A 149 -3.09 -1.71 8.75
N PHE A 150 -2.89 -1.28 7.49
CA PHE A 150 -3.32 -2.01 6.31
C PHE A 150 -2.12 -2.67 5.63
N ARG A 151 -2.02 -4.01 5.70
CA ARG A 151 -1.08 -4.77 4.87
C ARG A 151 -1.66 -4.90 3.48
N THR A 152 -0.90 -4.51 2.48
CA THR A 152 -1.31 -4.54 1.07
C THR A 152 -0.22 -5.13 0.18
N SER A 153 -0.53 -5.43 -1.08
CA SER A 153 0.42 -5.97 -2.04
C SER A 153 0.16 -5.44 -3.45
N TRP A 154 1.19 -5.49 -4.32
CA TRP A 154 1.12 -5.23 -5.76
C TRP A 154 0.36 -3.95 -6.13
N VAL A 155 0.65 -2.85 -5.44
CA VAL A 155 -0.05 -1.58 -5.59
C VAL A 155 0.23 -0.96 -6.97
N TYR A 156 -0.82 -0.52 -7.64
CA TYR A 156 -0.76 0.22 -8.89
C TYR A 156 -1.69 1.43 -8.87
N ALA A 157 -1.44 2.39 -9.79
CA ALA A 157 -2.31 3.52 -10.06
C ALA A 157 -2.13 4.03 -11.49
N ALA A 158 -3.06 4.84 -11.98
CA ALA A 158 -2.90 5.59 -13.23
C ALA A 158 -1.71 6.57 -13.13
N ARG A 159 -1.56 7.20 -11.95
CA ARG A 159 -0.43 8.10 -11.65
C ARG A 159 0.83 7.33 -11.26
N GLY A 160 1.99 7.86 -11.68
CA GLY A 160 3.31 7.28 -11.36
C GLY A 160 3.65 6.04 -12.18
N GLY A 161 4.77 5.40 -11.84
CA GLY A 161 5.23 4.15 -12.46
C GLY A 161 4.75 2.94 -11.68
N ASN A 162 4.41 1.85 -12.37
CA ASN A 162 4.08 0.56 -11.78
C ASN A 162 4.32 -0.58 -12.78
N PHE A 163 4.16 -1.81 -12.30
CA PHE A 163 4.41 -3.00 -13.10
C PHE A 163 3.54 -3.08 -14.36
N ALA A 164 2.21 -2.84 -14.25
CA ALA A 164 1.29 -2.90 -15.38
C ALA A 164 1.69 -1.94 -16.51
N LYS A 165 1.98 -0.68 -16.15
CA LYS A 165 2.42 0.35 -17.12
C LYS A 165 3.77 0.01 -17.75
N THR A 166 4.68 -0.58 -16.98
CA THR A 166 5.97 -1.07 -17.49
C THR A 166 5.77 -2.19 -18.48
N MET A 167 4.92 -3.17 -18.17
CA MET A 167 4.64 -4.30 -19.05
C MET A 167 3.89 -3.88 -20.32
N LEU A 168 2.95 -2.93 -20.19
CA LEU A 168 2.25 -2.36 -21.34
C LEU A 168 3.25 -1.68 -22.31
N ARG A 169 4.17 -0.87 -21.80
CA ARG A 169 5.23 -0.23 -22.61
C ARG A 169 6.13 -1.28 -23.26
N LEU A 170 6.62 -2.25 -22.47
CA LEU A 170 7.49 -3.31 -23.00
C LEU A 170 6.75 -4.18 -24.04
N GLY A 171 5.45 -4.40 -23.85
CA GLY A 171 4.61 -5.11 -24.81
C GLY A 171 4.50 -4.42 -26.17
N GLN A 172 4.63 -3.10 -26.21
CA GLN A 172 4.66 -2.32 -27.46
C GLN A 172 6.06 -2.26 -28.08
N GLU A 173 7.12 -2.40 -27.28
CA GLU A 173 8.51 -2.25 -27.74
C GLU A 173 9.17 -3.57 -28.20
N ARG A 174 8.77 -4.71 -27.62
CA ARG A 174 9.46 -6.00 -27.74
C ARG A 174 8.57 -7.05 -28.38
N ASP A 175 9.16 -7.96 -29.17
CA ASP A 175 8.46 -9.09 -29.80
C ASP A 175 8.12 -10.20 -28.79
N LYS A 176 8.90 -10.27 -27.70
CA LYS A 176 8.79 -11.30 -26.67
C LYS A 176 8.96 -10.69 -25.28
N LEU A 177 8.14 -11.15 -24.32
CA LEU A 177 8.30 -10.87 -22.90
C LEU A 177 8.46 -12.17 -22.11
N THR A 178 9.34 -12.14 -21.13
CA THR A 178 9.56 -13.22 -20.17
C THR A 178 9.10 -12.74 -18.80
N VAL A 179 8.19 -13.46 -18.15
CA VAL A 179 7.52 -13.00 -16.93
C VAL A 179 7.45 -14.11 -15.87
N ILE A 180 7.69 -13.75 -14.62
CA ILE A 180 7.63 -14.67 -13.46
C ILE A 180 6.21 -15.24 -13.31
N ASN A 181 6.12 -16.57 -13.09
CA ASN A 181 4.84 -17.28 -12.95
C ASN A 181 4.72 -18.12 -11.66
N ASP A 182 5.65 -17.97 -10.74
CA ASP A 182 5.68 -18.70 -9.46
C ASP A 182 5.54 -17.77 -8.24
N GLN A 183 5.08 -16.53 -8.45
CA GLN A 183 4.68 -15.60 -7.41
C GLN A 183 3.20 -15.29 -7.57
N PHE A 184 2.45 -15.41 -6.47
CA PHE A 184 1.00 -15.28 -6.43
C PHE A 184 0.57 -14.12 -5.53
N GLY A 185 -0.39 -13.32 -5.98
CA GLY A 185 -0.93 -12.18 -5.24
C GLY A 185 -2.12 -11.56 -5.96
N ALA A 186 -2.53 -10.37 -5.54
CA ALA A 186 -3.62 -9.62 -6.16
C ALA A 186 -3.18 -8.18 -6.46
N PRO A 187 -3.16 -7.75 -7.74
CA PRO A 187 -2.96 -6.34 -8.07
C PRO A 187 -4.00 -5.48 -7.37
N THR A 188 -3.56 -4.49 -6.60
CA THR A 188 -4.46 -3.66 -5.79
C THR A 188 -4.35 -2.20 -6.19
N GLY A 189 -5.46 -1.61 -6.63
CA GLY A 189 -5.50 -0.21 -7.03
C GLY A 189 -5.32 0.74 -5.85
N ALA A 190 -4.53 1.77 -6.02
CA ALA A 190 -4.34 2.83 -5.03
C ALA A 190 -5.66 3.58 -4.74
N ASP A 191 -6.54 3.67 -5.72
CA ASP A 191 -7.90 4.19 -5.60
C ASP A 191 -8.76 3.34 -4.66
N LEU A 192 -8.72 2.01 -4.80
CA LEU A 192 -9.40 1.08 -3.90
C LEU A 192 -8.87 1.21 -2.46
N ILE A 193 -7.53 1.25 -2.30
CA ILE A 193 -6.90 1.43 -0.98
C ILE A 193 -7.40 2.73 -0.34
N ALA A 194 -7.42 3.82 -1.10
CA ALA A 194 -7.84 5.13 -0.61
C ALA A 194 -9.33 5.16 -0.22
N ASP A 195 -10.20 4.55 -1.02
CA ASP A 195 -11.64 4.53 -0.75
C ASP A 195 -11.96 3.67 0.50
N ILE A 196 -11.36 2.47 0.62
CA ILE A 196 -11.48 1.65 1.83
C ILE A 196 -10.95 2.37 3.07
N THR A 197 -9.80 3.05 2.94
CA THR A 197 -9.25 3.87 4.03
C THR A 197 -10.22 4.96 4.46
N ALA A 198 -10.84 5.67 3.52
CA ALA A 198 -11.81 6.72 3.85
C ALA A 198 -13.04 6.16 4.58
N HIS A 199 -13.54 4.99 4.16
CA HIS A 199 -14.63 4.30 4.86
C HIS A 199 -14.22 3.90 6.28
N ALA A 200 -13.05 3.32 6.49
CA ALA A 200 -12.54 2.94 7.81
C ALA A 200 -12.32 4.17 8.71
N VAL A 201 -11.69 5.23 8.18
CA VAL A 201 -11.51 6.51 8.90
C VAL A 201 -12.85 7.10 9.31
N ARG A 202 -13.84 7.12 8.42
CA ARG A 202 -15.19 7.60 8.74
C ARG A 202 -15.78 6.83 9.92
N GLN A 203 -15.65 5.52 9.98
CA GLN A 203 -16.20 4.71 11.06
C GLN A 203 -15.50 5.00 12.40
N VAL A 204 -14.17 5.14 12.43
CA VAL A 204 -13.45 5.44 13.69
C VAL A 204 -13.67 6.85 14.21
N ILE A 205 -13.95 7.83 13.34
CA ILE A 205 -14.24 9.21 13.78
C ILE A 205 -15.72 9.46 14.09
N GLN A 206 -16.64 8.65 13.55
CA GLN A 206 -18.08 8.79 13.74
C GLN A 206 -18.69 7.68 14.60
N GLY A 207 -17.92 6.70 15.01
CA GLY A 207 -18.36 5.42 15.61
C GLY A 207 -18.99 5.51 17.01
N GLY A 208 -19.40 6.68 17.49
CA GLY A 208 -20.13 6.82 18.75
C GLY A 208 -19.24 6.69 19.98
N ALA A 209 -19.52 5.72 20.87
CA ALA A 209 -18.75 5.53 22.09
C ALA A 209 -17.28 5.19 21.81
N GLU A 210 -16.36 5.76 22.57
CA GLU A 210 -14.91 5.55 22.43
C GLU A 210 -14.52 4.06 22.41
N ALA A 211 -15.15 3.26 23.26
CA ALA A 211 -14.89 1.82 23.31
C ALA A 211 -15.23 1.10 21.99
N ALA A 212 -16.30 1.53 21.30
CA ALA A 212 -16.67 0.96 19.99
C ALA A 212 -15.66 1.34 18.91
N ALA A 213 -15.17 2.58 18.90
CA ALA A 213 -14.12 3.01 17.99
C ALA A 213 -12.82 2.25 18.25
N LEU A 214 -12.40 2.10 19.49
CA LEU A 214 -11.18 1.36 19.86
C LEU A 214 -11.24 -0.12 19.48
N ALA A 215 -12.42 -0.73 19.45
CA ALA A 215 -12.60 -2.11 18.96
C ALA A 215 -12.27 -2.29 17.47
N LEU A 216 -12.23 -1.19 16.71
CA LEU A 216 -11.82 -1.19 15.29
C LEU A 216 -10.30 -1.09 15.11
N ALA A 217 -9.53 -0.81 16.18
CA ALA A 217 -8.08 -0.72 16.08
C ALA A 217 -7.44 -2.07 15.75
N GLY A 218 -6.37 -2.03 14.94
CA GLY A 218 -5.59 -3.23 14.65
C GLY A 218 -5.01 -3.29 13.25
N ILE A 219 -4.52 -4.50 12.92
CA ILE A 219 -3.97 -4.84 11.62
C ILE A 219 -5.05 -5.49 10.77
N TYR A 220 -5.09 -5.13 9.50
CA TYR A 220 -6.02 -5.63 8.49
C TYR A 220 -5.30 -5.90 7.18
N HIS A 221 -5.74 -6.91 6.44
CA HIS A 221 -5.31 -7.13 5.08
C HIS A 221 -6.21 -6.37 4.10
N LEU A 222 -5.61 -5.58 3.21
CA LEU A 222 -6.30 -4.75 2.23
C LEU A 222 -5.71 -4.96 0.83
N VAL A 223 -6.31 -5.87 0.09
CA VAL A 223 -6.02 -6.16 -1.32
C VAL A 223 -7.33 -6.33 -2.10
N ALA A 224 -7.30 -6.19 -3.41
CA ALA A 224 -8.44 -6.55 -4.25
C ALA A 224 -8.74 -8.05 -4.15
N SER A 225 -9.98 -8.46 -4.42
CA SER A 225 -10.35 -9.88 -4.35
C SER A 225 -9.81 -10.68 -5.54
N GLY A 226 -9.68 -11.99 -5.34
CA GLY A 226 -9.10 -12.93 -6.31
C GLY A 226 -7.58 -13.01 -6.20
N GLU A 227 -6.98 -13.82 -7.06
CA GLU A 227 -5.54 -14.02 -7.14
C GLU A 227 -5.08 -14.14 -8.58
N THR A 228 -3.78 -13.91 -8.81
CA THR A 228 -3.13 -14.09 -10.10
C THR A 228 -1.62 -14.28 -9.92
N THR A 229 -0.91 -14.65 -10.99
CA THR A 229 0.55 -14.56 -11.08
C THR A 229 0.95 -13.27 -11.81
N TRP A 230 2.23 -12.87 -11.72
CA TRP A 230 2.74 -11.78 -12.56
C TRP A 230 2.56 -12.06 -14.05
N PHE A 231 2.72 -13.32 -14.46
CA PHE A 231 2.54 -13.74 -15.84
C PHE A 231 1.09 -13.55 -16.34
N ASP A 232 0.12 -14.06 -15.59
CA ASP A 232 -1.28 -13.93 -15.98
C ASP A 232 -1.77 -12.47 -15.83
N TYR A 233 -1.21 -11.71 -14.89
CA TYR A 233 -1.45 -10.27 -14.80
C TYR A 233 -1.00 -9.55 -16.08
N VAL A 234 0.19 -9.84 -16.62
CA VAL A 234 0.66 -9.26 -17.90
C VAL A 234 -0.26 -9.65 -19.06
N LYS A 235 -0.65 -10.93 -19.15
CA LYS A 235 -1.62 -11.38 -20.18
C LYS A 235 -2.90 -10.55 -20.13
N HIS A 236 -3.46 -10.36 -18.92
CA HIS A 236 -4.67 -9.57 -18.72
C HIS A 236 -4.46 -8.11 -19.15
N VAL A 237 -3.36 -7.47 -18.72
CA VAL A 237 -3.03 -6.08 -19.07
C VAL A 237 -2.95 -5.87 -20.57
N LEU A 238 -2.21 -6.74 -21.30
CA LEU A 238 -2.03 -6.60 -22.74
C LEU A 238 -3.34 -6.86 -23.51
N ALA A 239 -4.09 -7.89 -23.14
CA ALA A 239 -5.38 -8.19 -23.75
C ALA A 239 -6.40 -7.05 -23.52
N GLN A 240 -6.49 -6.57 -22.28
CA GLN A 240 -7.43 -5.50 -21.95
C GLN A 240 -7.06 -4.16 -22.61
N ALA A 241 -5.76 -3.86 -22.74
CA ALA A 241 -5.30 -2.66 -23.46
C ALA A 241 -5.77 -2.65 -24.92
N GLN A 242 -5.72 -3.78 -25.61
CA GLN A 242 -6.24 -3.90 -26.98
C GLN A 242 -7.76 -3.74 -27.08
N LEU A 243 -8.49 -4.14 -26.03
CA LEU A 243 -9.95 -3.93 -25.98
C LEU A 243 -10.31 -2.47 -25.75
N VAL A 244 -9.57 -1.78 -24.86
CA VAL A 244 -9.80 -0.36 -24.54
C VAL A 244 -9.37 0.55 -25.70
N GLN A 245 -8.23 0.26 -26.31
CA GLN A 245 -7.67 1.02 -27.41
C GLN A 245 -7.29 0.08 -28.57
N PRO A 246 -8.24 -0.25 -29.47
CA PRO A 246 -7.96 -1.20 -30.59
C PRO A 246 -6.81 -0.78 -31.50
N ALA A 247 -6.48 0.52 -31.57
CA ALA A 247 -5.35 1.01 -32.35
C ALA A 247 -3.98 0.83 -31.68
N ILE A 248 -3.95 0.38 -30.41
CA ILE A 248 -2.68 0.15 -29.71
C ILE A 248 -1.94 -1.03 -30.36
N HIS A 249 -0.69 -0.80 -30.70
CA HIS A 249 0.14 -1.84 -31.30
C HIS A 249 0.88 -2.61 -30.22
N ILE A 250 0.40 -3.82 -29.89
CA ILE A 250 1.12 -4.76 -29.02
C ILE A 250 2.01 -5.64 -29.92
N LYS A 251 3.31 -5.40 -29.80
CA LYS A 251 4.35 -6.12 -30.55
C LYS A 251 4.68 -7.48 -29.94
N ALA A 252 4.49 -7.63 -28.63
CA ALA A 252 4.79 -8.84 -27.88
C ALA A 252 3.82 -9.99 -28.23
N MET A 253 4.15 -10.75 -29.25
CA MET A 253 3.38 -11.92 -29.69
C MET A 253 3.70 -13.18 -28.89
N GLN A 254 4.79 -13.19 -28.15
CA GLN A 254 5.22 -14.30 -27.30
C GLN A 254 5.38 -13.86 -25.87
N LEU A 255 4.70 -14.57 -24.96
CA LEU A 255 4.84 -14.41 -23.51
C LEU A 255 5.32 -15.73 -22.92
N ASP A 256 6.51 -15.75 -22.32
CA ASP A 256 7.09 -16.94 -21.71
C ASP A 256 7.01 -16.87 -20.19
N PRO A 257 6.35 -17.84 -19.54
CA PRO A 257 6.39 -17.98 -18.10
C PRO A 257 7.75 -18.54 -17.66
N VAL A 258 8.31 -17.97 -16.59
CA VAL A 258 9.57 -18.43 -16.00
C VAL A 258 9.48 -18.44 -14.47
N PRO A 259 10.29 -19.26 -13.78
CA PRO A 259 10.39 -19.19 -12.34
C PRO A 259 11.13 -17.93 -11.87
N SER A 260 10.92 -17.52 -10.61
CA SER A 260 11.61 -16.40 -9.97
C SER A 260 13.14 -16.50 -10.04
N SER A 261 13.68 -17.71 -10.06
CA SER A 261 15.12 -17.98 -10.20
C SER A 261 15.72 -17.48 -11.52
N ALA A 262 14.89 -17.24 -12.55
CA ALA A 262 15.34 -16.66 -13.83
C ALA A 262 15.65 -15.15 -13.72
N PHE A 263 15.19 -14.48 -12.68
CA PHE A 263 15.43 -13.05 -12.42
C PHE A 263 15.98 -12.82 -11.01
N PRO A 264 17.25 -13.13 -10.77
CA PRO A 264 17.85 -12.87 -9.46
C PRO A 264 17.82 -11.37 -9.15
N THR A 265 17.38 -11.04 -7.94
CA THR A 265 17.26 -9.68 -7.43
C THR A 265 17.95 -9.55 -6.08
N PRO A 266 18.45 -8.35 -5.68
CA PRO A 266 19.08 -8.15 -4.39
C PRO A 266 18.20 -8.58 -3.22
N ALA A 267 16.93 -8.17 -3.22
CA ALA A 267 15.97 -8.57 -2.21
C ALA A 267 15.25 -9.88 -2.59
N ARG A 268 15.09 -10.77 -1.62
CA ARG A 268 14.24 -11.96 -1.79
C ARG A 268 12.76 -11.54 -1.78
N ARG A 269 12.00 -12.07 -2.75
CA ARG A 269 10.56 -11.81 -2.88
C ARG A 269 9.74 -13.03 -2.43
N PRO A 270 8.62 -12.82 -1.73
CA PRO A 270 7.73 -13.92 -1.37
C PRO A 270 7.11 -14.57 -2.62
N HIS A 271 6.99 -15.90 -2.63
CA HIS A 271 6.23 -16.62 -3.65
C HIS A 271 4.73 -16.49 -3.39
N ASN A 272 4.33 -16.44 -2.11
CA ASN A 272 2.94 -16.30 -1.69
C ASN A 272 2.71 -14.91 -1.06
N SER A 273 2.10 -14.03 -1.84
CA SER A 273 1.65 -12.67 -1.46
C SER A 273 0.12 -12.59 -1.33
N ARG A 274 -0.58 -13.74 -1.23
CA ARG A 274 -2.02 -13.78 -1.04
C ARG A 274 -2.36 -13.34 0.37
N LEU A 275 -3.33 -12.44 0.49
CA LEU A 275 -3.81 -11.92 1.78
C LEU A 275 -5.31 -12.19 1.91
N ASP A 276 -5.73 -12.84 2.98
CA ASP A 276 -7.15 -12.99 3.32
C ASP A 276 -7.68 -11.64 3.85
N THR A 277 -8.80 -11.20 3.32
CA THR A 277 -9.41 -9.91 3.64
C THR A 277 -10.70 -10.03 4.44
N THR A 278 -11.03 -11.23 4.90
CA THR A 278 -12.28 -11.53 5.60
C THR A 278 -12.47 -10.66 6.84
N LYS A 279 -11.41 -10.46 7.63
CA LYS A 279 -11.43 -9.60 8.81
C LYS A 279 -11.79 -8.16 8.46
N LEU A 280 -11.16 -7.58 7.45
CA LEU A 280 -11.43 -6.21 7.01
C LEU A 280 -12.87 -6.06 6.54
N GLN A 281 -13.33 -6.98 5.68
CA GLN A 281 -14.68 -6.95 5.12
C GLN A 281 -15.73 -7.06 6.22
N ALA A 282 -15.58 -7.99 7.15
CA ALA A 282 -16.51 -8.19 8.26
C ALA A 282 -16.52 -6.99 9.22
N THR A 283 -15.33 -6.44 9.57
CA THR A 283 -15.20 -5.34 10.53
C THR A 283 -15.82 -4.05 10.01
N PHE A 284 -15.58 -3.73 8.74
CA PHE A 284 -16.02 -2.45 8.16
C PHE A 284 -17.28 -2.54 7.31
N GLY A 285 -17.85 -3.74 7.12
CA GLY A 285 -19.04 -3.95 6.30
C GLY A 285 -18.81 -3.63 4.82
N LEU A 286 -17.62 -3.99 4.29
CA LEU A 286 -17.17 -3.63 2.95
C LEU A 286 -17.00 -4.88 2.08
N ASN A 287 -17.11 -4.70 0.76
CA ASN A 287 -16.76 -5.70 -0.25
C ASN A 287 -15.58 -5.21 -1.06
N LEU A 288 -14.64 -6.11 -1.36
CA LEU A 288 -13.50 -5.80 -2.21
C LEU A 288 -13.77 -6.34 -3.63
N PRO A 289 -13.71 -5.47 -4.65
CA PRO A 289 -13.93 -5.89 -6.03
C PRO A 289 -12.80 -6.81 -6.53
N PRO A 290 -13.06 -7.64 -7.57
CA PRO A 290 -12.02 -8.40 -8.25
C PRO A 290 -10.91 -7.49 -8.78
N TRP A 291 -9.66 -7.94 -8.69
CA TRP A 291 -8.50 -7.16 -9.13
C TRP A 291 -8.58 -6.70 -10.59
N GLN A 292 -9.21 -7.50 -11.46
CA GLN A 292 -9.43 -7.16 -12.87
C GLN A 292 -10.23 -5.86 -13.04
N THR A 293 -11.21 -5.63 -12.18
CA THR A 293 -12.07 -4.44 -12.25
C THR A 293 -11.28 -3.15 -12.14
N GLY A 294 -10.39 -3.07 -11.15
CA GLY A 294 -9.54 -1.90 -10.95
C GLY A 294 -8.48 -1.74 -12.05
N VAL A 295 -7.87 -2.86 -12.50
CA VAL A 295 -6.90 -2.84 -13.60
C VAL A 295 -7.54 -2.35 -14.90
N ASN A 296 -8.73 -2.85 -15.22
CA ASN A 296 -9.47 -2.43 -16.42
C ASN A 296 -9.81 -0.93 -16.38
N ARG A 297 -10.23 -0.43 -15.20
CA ARG A 297 -10.47 1.00 -14.99
C ARG A 297 -9.21 1.83 -15.19
N MET A 298 -8.09 1.42 -14.57
CA MET A 298 -6.80 2.11 -14.73
C MET A 298 -6.35 2.16 -16.19
N LEU A 299 -6.49 1.06 -16.94
CA LEU A 299 -6.16 1.03 -18.37
C LEU A 299 -7.04 1.97 -19.19
N ALA A 300 -8.35 2.04 -18.89
CA ALA A 300 -9.25 2.98 -19.56
C ALA A 300 -8.94 4.46 -19.22
N GLU A 301 -8.29 4.73 -18.09
CA GLU A 301 -7.89 6.08 -17.71
C GLU A 301 -6.60 6.53 -18.39
N ILE A 302 -5.67 5.60 -18.68
CA ILE A 302 -4.33 5.95 -19.20
C ILE A 302 -4.18 5.76 -20.72
N LEU A 303 -5.12 5.10 -21.39
CA LEU A 303 -5.14 4.86 -22.84
C LEU A 303 -6.17 5.71 -23.56
#